data_47bac6a4755efe28070cd8f1f83c9324
#
_entry.id   47bac6a4755efe28070cd8f1f83c9324
#
_cell.length_a   1.000
_cell.length_b   1.000
_cell.length_c   1.000
_cell.angle_alpha   90.00
_cell.angle_beta   90.00
_cell.angle_gamma   90.00
#
_symmetry.space_group_name_H-M   'P 1'
#
loop_
_entity.id
_entity.type
_entity.pdbx_description
1 polymer ?
#
loop_
_entity_poly.entity_id
_entity_poly.type
_entity_poly.pdbx_seq_one_letter_code
_entity_poly.pdbx_strand_id
1 'polypeptide(L)'
;MNLSCCKFALPLLLLLSMPVHHVSAQWQRYDETADLAQLAEHENARMHFQLLNSKLLDKNDLWQAFIAELSQFTASDYEALKPLILEQSISALQLAVAEGSLSYEAIVTFYIYRIREIESDDNRYINAVISLNPEAIARARMLDESRSGDTNVDSDSIFGMPVLLKDNIGFDGLPTTAGAVALRENMTANAFITDRLEEEGAIVLGKANLSEWAYFFCNDCPSGYSALGGQTLNPYGRFQFGTGGSSSGSAAATAANYAVVAVGSETSGSILSPASANSLVGLKPTTGNLSRTGIVPISATLDTAGPIARSVADAVVMFNAMAGYDRNDMAMPLISDDFSLEYRVIDLPGKRLGIVEALADNSHYMAAVHLLAGSGATTIELEFSPGRDDRFSQLLGGEMVRDLALYLDRFASSAVEITSISALQAFNEGNMGLRAPYGQGLVSMMSELNLSVAELELIREELQSAARAQLDKLFNDSDLDVLLSVNNRHASIAALANYPALTIPMGYEADGRPIGLTLFAPPYREQDLIDVGANYEQLSKARKTPSNY
;
A
#
# COMPACT_ATOMS: atom_id res chain seq x y z
N MET A 1 92.59 -14.37 -3.60
CA MET A 1 91.57 -13.57 -2.96
C MET A 1 90.30 -13.65 -3.81
N ASN A 2 89.47 -14.60 -3.48
CA ASN A 2 88.24 -14.87 -4.21
C ASN A 2 87.01 -14.41 -3.34
N LEU A 3 86.29 -13.45 -3.85
CA LEU A 3 85.00 -13.01 -3.26
C LEU A 3 83.90 -13.77 -3.98
N SER A 4 83.25 -14.65 -3.21
CA SER A 4 82.05 -15.40 -3.64
C SER A 4 80.82 -14.56 -3.46
N CYS A 5 80.02 -14.37 -4.53
CA CYS A 5 78.77 -13.60 -4.57
C CYS A 5 77.60 -14.58 -4.30
N CYS A 6 77.00 -14.52 -3.10
CA CYS A 6 75.78 -15.25 -2.78
C CYS A 6 74.58 -14.52 -3.40
N LYS A 7 73.90 -15.17 -4.33
CA LYS A 7 72.57 -14.76 -4.82
C LYS A 7 71.49 -15.31 -3.90
N PHE A 8 70.82 -14.46 -3.17
CA PHE A 8 69.57 -14.76 -2.48
C PHE A 8 68.40 -14.72 -3.48
N ALA A 9 67.77 -15.85 -3.71
CA ALA A 9 66.51 -15.95 -4.44
C ALA A 9 65.34 -15.77 -3.44
N LEU A 10 64.53 -14.73 -3.63
CA LEU A 10 63.28 -14.49 -2.90
C LEU A 10 62.17 -15.34 -3.54
N PRO A 11 61.40 -16.16 -2.80
CA PRO A 11 60.27 -16.85 -3.37
C PRO A 11 59.10 -15.85 -3.49
N LEU A 12 58.59 -15.69 -4.71
CA LEU A 12 57.36 -14.95 -5.03
C LEU A 12 56.15 -15.75 -4.53
N LEU A 13 55.57 -15.37 -3.40
CA LEU A 13 54.28 -15.90 -2.93
C LEU A 13 53.16 -15.35 -3.83
N LEU A 14 52.64 -16.18 -4.73
CA LEU A 14 51.39 -15.95 -5.41
C LEU A 14 50.25 -16.12 -4.39
N LEU A 15 49.71 -15.02 -3.89
CA LEU A 15 48.43 -14.98 -3.20
C LEU A 15 47.34 -15.25 -4.24
N LEU A 16 46.87 -16.48 -4.32
CA LEU A 16 45.60 -16.82 -4.98
C LEU A 16 44.48 -16.19 -4.14
N SER A 17 43.95 -15.08 -4.61
CA SER A 17 42.67 -14.54 -4.12
C SER A 17 41.58 -15.52 -4.56
N MET A 18 41.18 -16.42 -3.68
CA MET A 18 39.93 -17.16 -3.86
C MET A 18 38.78 -16.14 -3.81
N PRO A 19 37.84 -16.17 -4.76
CA PRO A 19 36.61 -15.37 -4.62
C PRO A 19 35.90 -15.85 -3.36
N VAL A 20 35.77 -15.00 -2.37
CA VAL A 20 34.89 -15.21 -1.24
C VAL A 20 33.46 -15.15 -1.81
N HIS A 21 32.92 -16.31 -2.11
CA HIS A 21 31.47 -16.40 -2.33
C HIS A 21 30.83 -16.03 -1.01
N HIS A 22 30.31 -14.81 -0.90
CA HIS A 22 29.35 -14.48 0.14
C HIS A 22 28.11 -15.32 -0.14
N VAL A 23 28.05 -16.52 0.41
CA VAL A 23 26.78 -17.18 0.66
C VAL A 23 26.05 -16.23 1.59
N SER A 24 25.03 -15.53 1.09
CA SER A 24 24.15 -14.71 1.91
C SER A 24 23.71 -15.57 3.09
N ALA A 25 24.03 -15.13 4.30
CA ALA A 25 23.68 -15.89 5.50
C ALA A 25 22.16 -16.07 5.51
N GLN A 26 21.72 -17.31 5.75
CA GLN A 26 20.31 -17.61 5.93
C GLN A 26 19.77 -16.74 7.07
N TRP A 27 18.64 -16.04 6.85
CA TRP A 27 18.01 -15.25 7.90
C TRP A 27 17.70 -16.15 9.10
N GLN A 28 17.99 -15.64 10.29
CA GLN A 28 17.66 -16.29 11.55
C GLN A 28 16.85 -15.31 12.38
N ARG A 29 15.79 -15.80 13.01
CA ARG A 29 15.00 -14.98 13.93
C ARG A 29 15.88 -14.49 15.07
N TYR A 30 15.99 -13.18 15.25
CA TYR A 30 16.71 -12.58 16.36
C TYR A 30 15.81 -12.48 17.61
N ASP A 31 16.45 -12.26 18.76
CA ASP A 31 15.73 -11.98 20.02
C ASP A 31 15.24 -10.53 20.05
N GLU A 32 13.94 -10.33 19.85
CA GLU A 32 13.28 -9.02 19.80
C GLU A 32 12.92 -8.44 21.17
N THR A 33 13.33 -9.10 22.27
CA THR A 33 12.95 -8.72 23.65
C THR A 33 13.40 -7.29 24.00
N ALA A 34 14.61 -6.88 23.58
CA ALA A 34 15.13 -5.54 23.85
C ALA A 34 14.34 -4.44 23.11
N ASP A 35 14.01 -4.69 21.84
CA ASP A 35 13.24 -3.75 21.03
C ASP A 35 11.81 -3.60 21.54
N LEU A 36 11.18 -4.72 21.94
CA LEU A 36 9.84 -4.70 22.54
C LEU A 36 9.82 -3.97 23.88
N ALA A 37 10.87 -4.13 24.71
CA ALA A 37 10.99 -3.40 25.97
C ALA A 37 11.13 -1.88 25.72
N GLN A 38 11.89 -1.45 24.71
CA GLN A 38 11.99 -0.05 24.32
C GLN A 38 10.64 0.49 23.84
N LEU A 39 9.92 -0.27 23.00
CA LEU A 39 8.63 0.10 22.45
C LEU A 39 7.53 0.18 23.53
N ALA A 40 7.62 -0.60 24.60
CA ALA A 40 6.69 -0.53 25.72
C ALA A 40 6.71 0.82 26.46
N GLU A 41 7.82 1.56 26.36
CA GLU A 41 7.98 2.90 26.95
C GLU A 41 7.63 4.04 25.96
N HIS A 42 7.17 3.73 24.76
CA HIS A 42 6.85 4.72 23.75
C HIS A 42 5.64 5.58 24.17
N GLU A 43 5.71 6.92 23.95
CA GLU A 43 4.63 7.86 24.31
C GLU A 43 3.27 7.53 23.66
N ASN A 44 3.29 7.00 22.42
CA ASN A 44 2.10 6.55 21.74
C ASN A 44 1.82 5.08 22.06
N ALA A 45 0.78 4.81 22.84
CA ALA A 45 0.37 3.45 23.21
C ALA A 45 0.12 2.50 22.02
N ARG A 46 -0.20 3.03 20.82
CA ARG A 46 -0.33 2.22 19.61
C ARG A 46 1.01 1.69 19.08
N MET A 47 2.14 2.14 19.62
CA MET A 47 3.48 1.63 19.35
C MET A 47 3.94 0.59 20.41
N HIS A 48 3.11 0.26 21.41
CA HIS A 48 3.41 -0.80 22.38
C HIS A 48 3.21 -2.18 21.72
N PHE A 49 4.16 -2.55 20.85
CA PHE A 49 4.07 -3.82 20.14
C PHE A 49 4.37 -4.99 21.08
N GLN A 50 3.65 -6.10 20.87
CA GLN A 50 3.87 -7.36 21.59
C GLN A 50 4.74 -8.33 20.77
N LEU A 51 4.80 -8.11 19.46
CA LEU A 51 5.52 -8.91 18.48
C LEU A 51 6.01 -8.00 17.36
N LEU A 52 7.21 -8.24 16.88
CA LEU A 52 7.74 -7.60 15.66
C LEU A 52 7.66 -8.58 14.49
N ASN A 53 8.30 -9.73 14.62
CA ASN A 53 8.28 -10.74 13.55
C ASN A 53 7.16 -11.75 13.75
N SER A 54 6.50 -12.15 12.66
CA SER A 54 5.51 -13.22 12.67
C SER A 54 6.07 -14.50 13.29
N LYS A 55 5.28 -15.19 14.09
CA LYS A 55 5.65 -16.51 14.60
C LYS A 55 5.56 -17.62 13.55
N LEU A 56 4.94 -17.32 12.41
CA LEU A 56 4.56 -18.30 11.38
C LEU A 56 5.38 -18.16 10.09
N LEU A 57 5.86 -16.96 9.78
CA LEU A 57 6.66 -16.70 8.59
C LEU A 57 8.13 -16.93 8.88
N ASP A 58 8.77 -17.84 8.12
CA ASP A 58 10.22 -17.83 7.94
C ASP A 58 10.54 -16.92 6.74
N LYS A 59 11.30 -15.86 6.97
CA LYS A 59 11.63 -14.91 5.90
C LYS A 59 12.42 -15.56 4.76
N ASN A 60 13.13 -16.66 5.02
CA ASN A 60 13.82 -17.40 3.97
C ASN A 60 12.85 -17.93 2.91
N ASP A 61 11.61 -18.23 3.28
CA ASP A 61 10.58 -18.69 2.34
C ASP A 61 10.23 -17.62 1.30
N LEU A 62 10.40 -16.32 1.62
CA LEU A 62 10.09 -15.22 0.69
C LEU A 62 10.95 -15.27 -0.57
N TRP A 63 12.22 -15.63 -0.45
CA TRP A 63 13.18 -15.65 -1.58
C TRP A 63 13.66 -17.04 -1.96
N GLN A 64 13.11 -18.10 -1.36
CA GLN A 64 13.48 -19.48 -1.65
C GLN A 64 13.38 -19.82 -3.14
N ALA A 65 12.33 -19.35 -3.81
CA ALA A 65 12.11 -19.60 -5.23
C ALA A 65 13.15 -18.94 -6.15
N PHE A 66 13.86 -17.92 -5.67
CA PHE A 66 14.78 -17.10 -6.47
C PHE A 66 16.25 -17.34 -6.17
N ILE A 67 16.60 -18.41 -5.44
CA ILE A 67 17.99 -18.66 -5.03
C ILE A 67 18.94 -18.75 -6.24
N ALA A 68 18.49 -19.33 -7.34
CA ALA A 68 19.31 -19.49 -8.55
C ALA A 68 19.64 -18.13 -9.18
N GLU A 69 18.65 -17.28 -9.39
CA GLU A 69 18.79 -15.94 -9.96
C GLU A 69 19.58 -15.02 -9.02
N LEU A 70 19.23 -15.02 -7.74
CA LEU A 70 19.91 -14.20 -6.74
C LEU A 70 21.36 -14.61 -6.50
N SER A 71 21.74 -15.86 -6.79
CA SER A 71 23.15 -16.30 -6.74
C SER A 71 24.01 -15.71 -7.85
N GLN A 72 23.39 -15.32 -8.97
CA GLN A 72 24.05 -14.71 -10.12
C GLN A 72 24.01 -13.18 -10.07
N PHE A 73 23.06 -12.58 -9.33
CA PHE A 73 22.92 -11.15 -9.15
C PHE A 73 23.79 -10.69 -7.99
N THR A 74 24.85 -9.94 -8.30
CA THR A 74 25.86 -9.55 -7.31
C THR A 74 25.53 -8.22 -6.62
N ALA A 75 26.20 -7.94 -5.48
CA ALA A 75 26.13 -6.63 -4.86
C ALA A 75 26.63 -5.50 -5.79
N SER A 76 27.57 -5.79 -6.70
CA SER A 76 28.04 -4.84 -7.71
C SER A 76 26.95 -4.53 -8.73
N ASP A 77 26.18 -5.53 -9.17
CA ASP A 77 25.03 -5.33 -10.08
C ASP A 77 23.96 -4.50 -9.41
N TYR A 78 23.66 -4.79 -8.14
CA TYR A 78 22.70 -4.02 -7.34
C TYR A 78 23.12 -2.55 -7.23
N GLU A 79 24.38 -2.27 -6.87
CA GLU A 79 24.86 -0.88 -6.76
C GLU A 79 24.86 -0.15 -8.12
N ALA A 80 25.16 -0.85 -9.21
CA ALA A 80 25.12 -0.27 -10.55
C ALA A 80 23.70 0.10 -11.01
N LEU A 81 22.69 -0.70 -10.62
CA LEU A 81 21.29 -0.48 -10.99
C LEU A 81 20.55 0.52 -10.09
N LYS A 82 21.02 0.76 -8.86
CA LYS A 82 20.39 1.70 -7.92
C LYS A 82 20.02 3.05 -8.56
N PRO A 83 20.93 3.78 -9.21
CA PRO A 83 20.62 5.11 -9.76
C PRO A 83 19.61 5.06 -10.92
N LEU A 84 19.44 3.90 -11.55
CA LEU A 84 18.52 3.70 -12.67
C LEU A 84 17.12 3.28 -12.22
N ILE A 85 16.97 2.74 -10.99
CA ILE A 85 15.71 2.13 -10.52
C ILE A 85 15.12 2.85 -9.30
N LEU A 86 15.95 3.19 -8.28
CA LEU A 86 15.43 3.78 -7.05
C LEU A 86 14.85 5.17 -7.30
N GLU A 87 13.67 5.42 -6.74
CA GLU A 87 12.93 6.69 -6.85
C GLU A 87 12.54 7.06 -8.30
N GLN A 88 12.74 6.17 -9.27
CA GLN A 88 12.31 6.43 -10.64
C GLN A 88 10.79 6.23 -10.79
N SER A 89 10.17 7.06 -11.64
CA SER A 89 8.77 6.92 -12.05
C SER A 89 8.61 5.77 -13.04
N ILE A 90 7.38 5.29 -13.23
CA ILE A 90 7.04 4.32 -14.27
C ILE A 90 7.56 4.82 -15.63
N SER A 91 7.29 6.07 -15.97
CA SER A 91 7.73 6.66 -17.25
C SER A 91 9.24 6.64 -17.42
N ALA A 92 10.01 6.97 -16.37
CA ALA A 92 11.47 6.92 -16.42
C ALA A 92 12.01 5.49 -16.60
N LEU A 93 11.41 4.51 -15.92
CA LEU A 93 11.77 3.11 -16.09
C LEU A 93 11.44 2.59 -17.48
N GLN A 94 10.28 2.95 -18.04
CA GLN A 94 9.90 2.61 -19.40
C GLN A 94 10.89 3.17 -20.43
N LEU A 95 11.28 4.43 -20.28
CA LEU A 95 12.30 5.04 -21.15
C LEU A 95 13.65 4.32 -21.05
N ALA A 96 14.10 3.97 -19.84
CA ALA A 96 15.35 3.24 -19.65
C ALA A 96 15.32 1.84 -20.29
N VAL A 97 14.15 1.17 -20.28
CA VAL A 97 13.95 -0.12 -20.98
C VAL A 97 13.96 0.10 -22.50
N ALA A 98 13.32 1.16 -23.00
CA ALA A 98 13.32 1.51 -24.43
C ALA A 98 14.73 1.80 -24.97
N GLU A 99 15.54 2.47 -24.17
CA GLU A 99 16.94 2.80 -24.49
C GLU A 99 17.90 1.60 -24.33
N GLY A 100 17.41 0.48 -23.78
CA GLY A 100 18.23 -0.71 -23.51
C GLY A 100 19.16 -0.59 -22.31
N SER A 101 18.97 0.42 -21.46
CA SER A 101 19.72 0.61 -20.21
C SER A 101 19.23 -0.31 -19.09
N LEU A 102 17.96 -0.74 -19.16
CA LEU A 102 17.30 -1.70 -18.28
C LEU A 102 16.56 -2.77 -19.09
N SER A 103 16.23 -3.87 -18.43
CA SER A 103 15.22 -4.83 -18.86
C SER A 103 14.20 -5.02 -17.74
N TYR A 104 13.02 -5.54 -18.02
CA TYR A 104 12.04 -5.86 -16.98
C TYR A 104 12.56 -6.94 -16.04
N GLU A 105 13.31 -7.93 -16.57
CA GLU A 105 14.00 -8.94 -15.76
C GLU A 105 14.98 -8.29 -14.77
N ALA A 106 15.77 -7.31 -15.20
CA ALA A 106 16.70 -6.60 -14.32
C ALA A 106 15.97 -5.80 -13.23
N ILE A 107 14.87 -5.13 -13.57
CA ILE A 107 14.03 -4.38 -12.62
C ILE A 107 13.44 -5.31 -11.56
N VAL A 108 12.81 -6.41 -11.96
CA VAL A 108 12.18 -7.38 -11.05
C VAL A 108 13.23 -8.04 -10.15
N THR A 109 14.35 -8.50 -10.73
CA THR A 109 15.45 -9.12 -9.98
C THR A 109 16.03 -8.14 -8.96
N PHE A 110 16.22 -6.88 -9.34
CA PHE A 110 16.67 -5.82 -8.44
C PHE A 110 15.75 -5.67 -7.22
N TYR A 111 14.44 -5.61 -7.41
CA TYR A 111 13.50 -5.45 -6.30
C TYR A 111 13.47 -6.69 -5.39
N ILE A 112 13.51 -7.90 -5.94
CA ILE A 112 13.57 -9.14 -5.15
C ILE A 112 14.88 -9.20 -4.34
N TYR A 113 16.01 -8.86 -4.95
CA TYR A 113 17.29 -8.76 -4.26
C TYR A 113 17.22 -7.75 -3.12
N ARG A 114 16.67 -6.56 -3.38
CA ARG A 114 16.51 -5.49 -2.41
C ARG A 114 15.64 -5.91 -1.22
N ILE A 115 14.49 -6.56 -1.48
CA ILE A 115 13.62 -7.09 -0.43
C ILE A 115 14.41 -8.05 0.46
N ARG A 116 15.14 -8.98 -0.13
CA ARG A 116 15.99 -9.91 0.64
C ARG A 116 17.02 -9.17 1.50
N GLU A 117 17.78 -8.25 0.93
CA GLU A 117 18.83 -7.52 1.64
C GLU A 117 18.31 -6.68 2.81
N ILE A 118 17.13 -6.11 2.67
CA ILE A 118 16.54 -5.28 3.73
C ILE A 118 15.82 -6.14 4.75
N GLU A 119 14.99 -7.09 4.32
CA GLU A 119 14.20 -7.93 5.22
C GLU A 119 15.05 -8.95 6.02
N SER A 120 16.26 -9.26 5.57
CA SER A 120 17.22 -10.10 6.31
C SER A 120 18.11 -9.33 7.29
N ASP A 121 18.07 -8.00 7.27
CA ASP A 121 18.87 -7.13 8.14
C ASP A 121 18.04 -6.70 9.38
N ASP A 122 18.44 -7.15 10.56
CA ASP A 122 17.75 -6.88 11.83
C ASP A 122 17.61 -5.38 12.15
N ASN A 123 18.45 -4.52 11.54
CA ASN A 123 18.39 -3.08 11.72
C ASN A 123 17.53 -2.35 10.67
N ARG A 124 17.15 -3.01 9.57
CA ARG A 124 16.45 -2.37 8.46
C ARG A 124 15.12 -3.02 8.08
N TYR A 125 14.88 -4.31 8.44
CA TYR A 125 13.63 -4.97 8.07
C TYR A 125 12.40 -4.12 8.44
N ILE A 126 11.37 -4.22 7.61
CA ILE A 126 10.12 -3.49 7.82
C ILE A 126 8.88 -4.39 7.77
N ASN A 127 9.02 -5.68 7.52
CA ASN A 127 7.93 -6.66 7.42
C ASN A 127 6.80 -6.20 6.48
N ALA A 128 7.17 -5.60 5.36
CA ALA A 128 6.20 -5.02 4.43
C ALA A 128 5.60 -6.03 3.46
N VAL A 129 6.20 -7.22 3.31
CA VAL A 129 5.83 -8.26 2.34
C VAL A 129 5.55 -9.57 3.08
N ILE A 130 4.45 -10.26 2.72
CA ILE A 130 4.06 -11.57 3.27
C ILE A 130 4.53 -12.71 2.35
N SER A 131 4.45 -12.51 1.04
CA SER A 131 4.87 -13.51 0.04
C SER A 131 5.32 -12.85 -1.26
N LEU A 132 6.21 -13.51 -2.00
CA LEU A 132 6.68 -13.10 -3.32
C LEU A 132 6.20 -14.11 -4.37
N ASN A 133 5.85 -13.62 -5.55
CA ASN A 133 5.40 -14.43 -6.67
C ASN A 133 6.59 -15.19 -7.30
N PRO A 134 6.66 -16.52 -7.20
CA PRO A 134 7.77 -17.30 -7.72
C PRO A 134 7.98 -17.16 -9.23
N GLU A 135 6.94 -16.78 -9.96
CA GLU A 135 6.98 -16.62 -11.42
C GLU A 135 7.36 -15.19 -11.87
N ALA A 136 7.60 -14.25 -10.94
CA ALA A 136 7.80 -12.84 -11.28
C ALA A 136 8.98 -12.61 -12.23
N ILE A 137 10.13 -13.23 -12.00
CA ILE A 137 11.31 -13.09 -12.89
C ILE A 137 11.07 -13.77 -14.23
N ALA A 138 10.45 -14.95 -14.24
CA ALA A 138 10.11 -15.65 -15.48
C ALA A 138 9.14 -14.84 -16.34
N ARG A 139 8.13 -14.22 -15.71
CA ARG A 139 7.19 -13.32 -16.39
C ARG A 139 7.90 -12.10 -16.97
N ALA A 140 8.80 -11.47 -16.22
CA ALA A 140 9.58 -10.32 -16.69
C ALA A 140 10.41 -10.68 -17.93
N ARG A 141 11.09 -11.82 -17.92
CA ARG A 141 11.87 -12.35 -19.06
C ARG A 141 10.98 -12.57 -20.30
N MET A 142 9.80 -13.14 -20.13
CA MET A 142 8.84 -13.31 -21.24
C MET A 142 8.40 -11.97 -21.84
N LEU A 143 8.20 -10.94 -21.01
CA LEU A 143 7.84 -9.61 -21.48
C LEU A 143 8.99 -8.92 -22.22
N ASP A 144 10.24 -9.08 -21.76
CA ASP A 144 11.44 -8.62 -22.50
C ASP A 144 11.53 -9.29 -23.88
N GLU A 145 11.33 -10.62 -23.95
CA GLU A 145 11.33 -11.37 -25.20
C GLU A 145 10.23 -10.91 -26.15
N SER A 146 9.02 -10.66 -25.66
CA SER A 146 7.87 -10.22 -26.46
C SER A 146 8.07 -8.85 -27.11
N ARG A 147 8.95 -8.02 -26.51
CA ARG A 147 9.30 -6.67 -26.99
C ARG A 147 10.58 -6.63 -27.81
N SER A 148 11.27 -7.74 -28.00
CA SER A 148 12.55 -7.77 -28.73
C SER A 148 12.42 -7.11 -30.11
N GLY A 149 13.07 -5.94 -30.28
CA GLY A 149 13.06 -5.14 -31.49
C GLY A 149 11.98 -4.05 -31.56
N ASP A 150 11.08 -3.95 -30.58
CA ASP A 150 10.13 -2.84 -30.50
C ASP A 150 10.69 -1.71 -29.62
N THR A 151 10.96 -0.57 -30.24
CA THR A 151 11.42 0.66 -29.57
C THR A 151 10.27 1.62 -29.25
N ASN A 152 9.04 1.31 -29.68
CA ASN A 152 7.88 2.16 -29.39
C ASN A 152 7.32 1.78 -28.02
N VAL A 153 7.74 2.50 -27.00
CA VAL A 153 7.30 2.34 -25.61
C VAL A 153 6.26 3.40 -25.30
N ASP A 154 5.10 2.97 -24.83
CA ASP A 154 4.21 3.87 -24.12
C ASP A 154 4.80 4.13 -22.73
N SER A 155 5.32 5.34 -22.53
CA SER A 155 5.95 5.73 -21.26
C SER A 155 4.97 5.76 -20.09
N ASP A 156 3.68 5.86 -20.37
CA ASP A 156 2.63 5.93 -19.36
C ASP A 156 1.91 4.58 -19.19
N SER A 157 2.58 3.48 -19.57
CA SER A 157 2.08 2.11 -19.43
C SER A 157 2.65 1.39 -18.21
N ILE A 158 1.78 0.62 -17.53
CA ILE A 158 2.17 -0.29 -16.43
C ILE A 158 2.92 -1.55 -16.92
N PHE A 159 3.02 -1.77 -18.22
CA PHE A 159 3.61 -2.96 -18.82
C PHE A 159 5.02 -3.25 -18.29
N GLY A 160 5.25 -4.48 -17.82
CA GLY A 160 6.52 -4.91 -17.27
C GLY A 160 6.88 -4.35 -15.88
N MET A 161 6.04 -3.48 -15.31
CA MET A 161 6.31 -2.89 -13.98
C MET A 161 5.91 -3.84 -12.85
N PRO A 162 6.81 -4.07 -11.86
CA PRO A 162 6.50 -4.87 -10.68
C PRO A 162 5.57 -4.12 -9.72
N VAL A 163 4.48 -4.79 -9.34
CA VAL A 163 3.40 -4.30 -8.49
C VAL A 163 3.23 -5.20 -7.27
N LEU A 164 3.06 -4.61 -6.08
CA LEU A 164 2.65 -5.34 -4.89
C LEU A 164 1.15 -5.18 -4.65
N LEU A 165 0.47 -6.29 -4.36
CA LEU A 165 -0.94 -6.30 -4.00
C LEU A 165 -1.09 -6.40 -2.48
N LYS A 166 -1.94 -5.57 -1.86
CA LYS A 166 -2.33 -5.77 -0.46
C LYS A 166 -2.89 -7.18 -0.29
N ASP A 167 -2.56 -7.85 0.80
CA ASP A 167 -2.84 -9.28 0.95
C ASP A 167 -4.31 -9.66 1.17
N ASN A 168 -5.23 -8.71 1.01
CA ASN A 168 -6.66 -8.98 0.87
C ASN A 168 -7.15 -9.02 -0.59
N ILE A 169 -6.28 -8.80 -1.58
CA ILE A 169 -6.60 -8.76 -3.02
C ILE A 169 -6.23 -10.11 -3.64
N GLY A 170 -7.18 -10.75 -4.32
CA GLY A 170 -7.02 -12.06 -4.95
C GLY A 170 -5.93 -12.08 -6.02
N PHE A 171 -5.09 -13.12 -5.97
CA PHE A 171 -4.10 -13.45 -7.00
C PHE A 171 -3.92 -14.97 -7.07
N ASP A 172 -4.06 -15.57 -8.24
CA ASP A 172 -4.04 -17.03 -8.46
C ASP A 172 -2.67 -17.67 -8.12
N GLY A 173 -1.59 -16.91 -8.18
CA GLY A 173 -0.25 -17.41 -7.88
C GLY A 173 0.11 -17.52 -6.40
N LEU A 174 -0.67 -16.92 -5.47
CA LEU A 174 -0.35 -16.81 -4.05
C LEU A 174 -1.61 -16.83 -3.19
N PRO A 175 -1.54 -17.33 -1.93
CA PRO A 175 -2.66 -17.24 -1.00
C PRO A 175 -3.10 -15.79 -0.78
N THR A 176 -4.41 -15.58 -0.64
CA THR A 176 -5.03 -14.30 -0.26
C THR A 176 -5.53 -14.42 1.17
N THR A 177 -4.76 -13.88 2.11
CA THR A 177 -4.92 -14.24 3.52
C THR A 177 -5.52 -13.16 4.39
N ALA A 178 -5.61 -11.92 3.92
CA ALA A 178 -5.92 -10.76 4.76
C ALA A 178 -5.05 -10.68 6.03
N GLY A 179 -3.83 -11.26 6.00
CA GLY A 179 -2.89 -11.37 7.12
C GLY A 179 -3.26 -12.41 8.17
N ALA A 180 -4.39 -13.11 8.00
CA ALA A 180 -5.00 -13.99 8.99
C ALA A 180 -4.62 -15.45 8.83
N VAL A 181 -4.35 -16.13 9.94
CA VAL A 181 -4.03 -17.57 9.96
C VAL A 181 -5.19 -18.40 9.40
N ALA A 182 -6.41 -17.95 9.60
CA ALA A 182 -7.62 -18.64 9.11
C ALA A 182 -7.69 -18.74 7.58
N LEU A 183 -7.01 -17.83 6.86
CA LEU A 183 -6.96 -17.81 5.40
C LEU A 183 -5.58 -18.18 4.85
N ARG A 184 -4.68 -18.76 5.65
CA ARG A 184 -3.31 -19.06 5.25
C ARG A 184 -3.21 -19.90 3.97
N GLU A 185 -4.14 -20.85 3.78
CA GLU A 185 -4.18 -21.75 2.62
C GLU A 185 -5.21 -21.32 1.57
N ASN A 186 -5.66 -20.06 1.62
CA ASN A 186 -6.71 -19.55 0.74
C ASN A 186 -6.18 -19.19 -0.64
N MET A 187 -5.96 -20.19 -1.50
CA MET A 187 -5.66 -20.01 -2.91
C MET A 187 -6.93 -19.59 -3.65
N THR A 188 -6.94 -18.37 -4.18
CA THR A 188 -8.10 -17.81 -4.89
C THR A 188 -7.77 -17.59 -6.36
N ALA A 189 -8.79 -17.43 -7.20
CA ALA A 189 -8.60 -16.80 -8.50
C ALA A 189 -8.18 -15.32 -8.32
N ASN A 190 -7.75 -14.69 -9.38
CA ASN A 190 -7.48 -13.26 -9.42
C ASN A 190 -8.71 -12.45 -9.00
N ALA A 191 -8.48 -11.35 -8.28
CA ALA A 191 -9.44 -10.26 -8.23
C ALA A 191 -9.57 -9.62 -9.62
N PHE A 192 -10.72 -9.02 -9.94
CA PHE A 192 -10.92 -8.37 -11.24
C PHE A 192 -9.80 -7.34 -11.56
N ILE A 193 -9.43 -6.52 -10.59
CA ILE A 193 -8.35 -5.54 -10.77
C ILE A 193 -6.99 -6.20 -11.00
N THR A 194 -6.77 -7.41 -10.50
CA THR A 194 -5.55 -8.19 -10.75
C THR A 194 -5.54 -8.72 -12.17
N ASP A 195 -6.68 -9.22 -12.68
CA ASP A 195 -6.81 -9.61 -14.10
C ASP A 195 -6.49 -8.42 -15.01
N ARG A 196 -7.07 -7.23 -14.71
CA ARG A 196 -6.79 -6.01 -15.48
C ARG A 196 -5.29 -5.65 -15.49
N LEU A 197 -4.63 -5.70 -14.32
CA LEU A 197 -3.19 -5.44 -14.23
C LEU A 197 -2.37 -6.42 -15.08
N GLU A 198 -2.69 -7.71 -15.05
CA GLU A 198 -1.99 -8.72 -15.84
C GLU A 198 -2.28 -8.60 -17.35
N GLU A 199 -3.50 -8.22 -17.71
CA GLU A 199 -3.88 -7.91 -19.11
C GLU A 199 -3.09 -6.73 -19.66
N GLU A 200 -2.88 -5.67 -18.84
CA GLU A 200 -2.03 -4.52 -19.17
C GLU A 200 -0.52 -4.82 -19.05
N GLY A 201 -0.16 -6.07 -18.73
CA GLY A 201 1.23 -6.54 -18.68
C GLY A 201 1.97 -6.18 -17.40
N ALA A 202 1.33 -5.74 -16.34
CA ALA A 202 1.96 -5.58 -15.04
C ALA A 202 2.48 -6.93 -14.50
N ILE A 203 3.50 -6.88 -13.66
CA ILE A 203 4.06 -8.08 -13.02
C ILE A 203 3.66 -8.04 -11.53
N VAL A 204 2.78 -8.95 -11.11
CA VAL A 204 2.51 -9.11 -9.69
C VAL A 204 3.76 -9.64 -9.00
N LEU A 205 4.44 -8.78 -8.22
CA LEU A 205 5.67 -9.11 -7.51
C LEU A 205 5.41 -9.95 -6.25
N GLY A 206 4.26 -9.74 -5.61
CA GLY A 206 3.90 -10.44 -4.38
C GLY A 206 2.78 -9.78 -3.61
N LYS A 207 2.61 -10.23 -2.37
CA LYS A 207 1.56 -9.77 -1.45
C LYS A 207 2.17 -8.92 -0.33
N ALA A 208 1.68 -7.69 -0.21
CA ALA A 208 2.07 -6.74 0.81
C ALA A 208 1.32 -7.00 2.12
N ASN A 209 2.02 -6.87 3.26
CA ASN A 209 1.44 -6.97 4.59
C ASN A 209 0.38 -5.88 4.83
N LEU A 210 -0.47 -6.10 5.83
CA LEU A 210 -1.57 -5.19 6.15
C LEU A 210 -1.88 -5.28 7.65
N SER A 211 -2.70 -4.36 8.16
CA SER A 211 -3.37 -4.61 9.44
C SER A 211 -4.38 -5.74 9.22
N GLU A 212 -4.30 -6.79 10.02
CA GLU A 212 -5.08 -8.02 9.88
C GLU A 212 -6.58 -7.75 9.70
N TRP A 213 -7.24 -8.45 8.76
CA TRP A 213 -8.63 -8.22 8.37
C TRP A 213 -8.94 -6.76 8.02
N ALA A 214 -8.01 -6.10 7.30
CA ALA A 214 -8.08 -4.69 6.95
C ALA A 214 -8.31 -3.74 8.16
N TYR A 215 -7.80 -4.13 9.33
CA TYR A 215 -7.89 -3.43 10.63
C TYR A 215 -9.24 -3.57 11.34
N PHE A 216 -10.16 -4.39 10.83
CA PHE A 216 -11.46 -4.62 11.48
C PHE A 216 -11.47 -5.95 12.26
N PHE A 217 -10.48 -6.14 13.14
CA PHE A 217 -10.19 -7.38 13.86
C PHE A 217 -10.22 -7.22 15.39
N CYS A 218 -9.49 -6.26 15.94
CA CYS A 218 -9.45 -6.00 17.38
C CYS A 218 -9.41 -4.49 17.66
N ASN A 219 -9.78 -4.11 18.90
CA ASN A 219 -9.84 -2.70 19.30
C ASN A 219 -8.45 -2.07 19.46
N ASP A 220 -7.48 -2.84 19.95
CA ASP A 220 -6.16 -2.38 20.41
C ASP A 220 -5.00 -2.90 19.54
N CYS A 221 -5.28 -3.51 18.39
CA CYS A 221 -4.24 -3.91 17.45
C CYS A 221 -3.45 -2.69 16.96
N PRO A 222 -2.13 -2.75 16.91
CA PRO A 222 -1.35 -1.74 16.22
C PRO A 222 -1.61 -1.78 14.71
N SER A 223 -1.57 -0.61 14.07
CA SER A 223 -1.62 -0.56 12.60
C SER A 223 -0.44 -1.31 12.00
N GLY A 224 -0.70 -2.12 10.98
CA GLY A 224 0.33 -2.87 10.26
C GLY A 224 0.69 -4.21 10.88
N TYR A 225 0.04 -4.63 11.95
CA TYR A 225 0.20 -5.97 12.48
C TYR A 225 -0.70 -6.97 11.79
N SER A 226 -0.15 -8.11 11.43
CA SER A 226 -0.90 -9.32 11.07
C SER A 226 -0.21 -10.57 11.63
N ALA A 227 -0.98 -11.61 11.93
CA ALA A 227 -0.41 -12.86 12.46
C ALA A 227 0.54 -13.53 11.47
N LEU A 228 0.27 -13.44 10.16
CA LEU A 228 1.12 -14.02 9.12
C LEU A 228 2.34 -13.15 8.80
N GLY A 229 2.19 -11.81 8.71
CA GLY A 229 3.26 -10.93 8.28
C GLY A 229 4.09 -10.32 9.42
N GLY A 230 3.61 -10.38 10.67
CA GLY A 230 4.19 -9.63 11.78
C GLY A 230 3.86 -8.14 11.73
N GLN A 231 4.61 -7.31 12.46
CA GLN A 231 4.42 -5.87 12.53
C GLN A 231 5.13 -5.17 11.37
N THR A 232 4.37 -4.55 10.47
CA THR A 232 4.95 -3.64 9.48
C THR A 232 5.50 -2.39 10.16
N LEU A 233 6.73 -2.01 9.84
CA LEU A 233 7.42 -0.88 10.42
C LEU A 233 7.54 0.28 9.42
N ASN A 234 7.52 1.51 9.94
CA ASN A 234 7.59 2.70 9.10
C ASN A 234 9.04 2.97 8.66
N PRO A 235 9.37 3.05 7.36
CA PRO A 235 10.74 3.27 6.89
C PRO A 235 11.31 4.65 7.26
N TYR A 236 10.47 5.63 7.62
CA TYR A 236 10.93 6.94 8.11
C TYR A 236 11.32 6.93 9.59
N GLY A 237 10.91 5.90 10.34
CA GLY A 237 11.23 5.75 11.76
C GLY A 237 10.63 4.47 12.33
N ARG A 238 11.36 3.34 12.19
CA ARG A 238 10.88 1.97 12.50
C ARG A 238 10.23 1.82 13.88
N PHE A 239 10.81 2.43 14.89
CA PHE A 239 10.34 2.37 16.28
C PHE A 239 9.88 3.73 16.81
N GLN A 240 9.69 4.70 15.91
CA GLN A 240 9.28 6.06 16.23
C GLN A 240 7.88 6.39 15.70
N PHE A 241 7.52 5.84 14.54
CA PHE A 241 6.28 6.19 13.85
C PHE A 241 5.46 4.96 13.49
N GLY A 242 4.15 5.06 13.66
CA GLY A 242 3.22 4.09 13.10
C GLY A 242 3.20 4.18 11.57
N THR A 243 2.91 3.05 10.92
CA THR A 243 2.83 2.97 9.45
C THR A 243 1.53 3.54 8.88
N GLY A 244 0.55 3.89 9.75
CA GLY A 244 -0.81 3.99 9.27
C GLY A 244 -1.35 2.61 8.85
N GLY A 245 -2.58 2.56 8.38
CA GLY A 245 -3.21 1.30 7.99
C GLY A 245 -4.62 1.51 7.44
N SER A 246 -5.17 0.45 6.87
CA SER A 246 -4.73 -0.96 6.90
C SER A 246 -3.77 -1.36 5.77
N SER A 247 -3.57 -0.60 4.69
CA SER A 247 -2.61 -0.92 3.60
C SER A 247 -1.16 -0.61 4.00
N SER A 248 -0.76 -1.03 5.20
CA SER A 248 0.52 -0.68 5.83
C SER A 248 1.72 -1.17 5.04
N GLY A 249 1.70 -2.44 4.63
CA GLY A 249 2.77 -3.05 3.83
C GLY A 249 2.85 -2.45 2.43
N SER A 250 1.70 -2.20 1.78
CA SER A 250 1.67 -1.53 0.46
C SER A 250 2.40 -0.18 0.51
N ALA A 251 2.12 0.63 1.55
CA ALA A 251 2.75 1.93 1.71
C ALA A 251 4.23 1.82 2.13
N ALA A 252 4.54 1.02 3.17
CA ALA A 252 5.92 0.88 3.64
C ALA A 252 6.84 0.31 2.55
N ALA A 253 6.37 -0.69 1.79
CA ALA A 253 7.10 -1.28 0.66
C ALA A 253 7.37 -0.25 -0.45
N THR A 254 6.35 0.52 -0.86
CA THR A 254 6.50 1.56 -1.89
C THR A 254 7.46 2.66 -1.42
N ALA A 255 7.38 3.10 -0.17
CA ALA A 255 8.28 4.11 0.40
C ALA A 255 9.73 3.61 0.49
N ALA A 256 9.94 2.33 0.82
CA ALA A 256 11.26 1.70 0.89
C ALA A 256 11.77 1.20 -0.48
N ASN A 257 11.06 1.49 -1.58
CA ASN A 257 11.39 1.01 -2.92
C ASN A 257 11.49 -0.52 -3.01
N TYR A 258 10.49 -1.26 -2.54
CA TYR A 258 10.35 -2.71 -2.76
C TYR A 258 9.59 -3.04 -4.05
N ALA A 259 8.90 -2.08 -4.60
CA ALA A 259 8.22 -2.13 -5.89
C ALA A 259 8.11 -0.71 -6.48
N VAL A 260 7.69 -0.62 -7.72
CA VAL A 260 7.44 0.68 -8.37
C VAL A 260 6.20 1.32 -7.76
N VAL A 261 5.12 0.56 -7.64
CA VAL A 261 3.81 0.94 -7.09
C VAL A 261 3.19 -0.23 -6.33
N ALA A 262 2.17 0.04 -5.53
CA ALA A 262 1.39 -0.98 -4.85
C ALA A 262 -0.11 -0.68 -4.90
N VAL A 263 -0.93 -1.72 -4.81
CA VAL A 263 -2.38 -1.61 -4.62
C VAL A 263 -2.70 -1.67 -3.14
N GLY A 264 -3.47 -0.70 -2.67
CA GLY A 264 -4.14 -0.71 -1.37
C GLY A 264 -5.62 -1.02 -1.48
N SER A 265 -6.29 -1.12 -0.35
CA SER A 265 -7.75 -1.08 -0.26
C SER A 265 -8.18 -0.21 0.91
N GLU A 266 -9.32 0.45 0.76
CA GLU A 266 -9.85 1.34 1.78
C GLU A 266 -11.35 1.13 1.98
N THR A 267 -11.73 1.03 3.24
CA THR A 267 -13.11 1.17 3.70
C THR A 267 -13.32 2.59 4.25
N SER A 268 -12.36 3.06 5.08
CA SER A 268 -12.36 4.41 5.67
C SER A 268 -10.94 4.77 6.14
N GLY A 269 -10.16 5.42 5.28
CA GLY A 269 -8.80 5.89 5.57
C GLY A 269 -7.68 4.86 5.31
N SER A 270 -7.97 3.66 4.81
CA SER A 270 -6.98 2.58 4.72
C SER A 270 -6.02 2.64 3.52
N ILE A 271 -6.19 3.61 2.61
CA ILE A 271 -5.21 4.06 1.61
C ILE A 271 -4.60 5.39 2.08
N LEU A 272 -5.48 6.34 2.47
CA LEU A 272 -5.07 7.69 2.84
C LEU A 272 -4.14 7.72 4.05
N SER A 273 -4.45 6.96 5.11
CA SER A 273 -3.65 6.91 6.33
C SER A 273 -2.24 6.37 6.09
N PRO A 274 -2.05 5.17 5.51
CA PRO A 274 -0.71 4.64 5.30
C PRO A 274 0.07 5.41 4.23
N ALA A 275 -0.56 5.92 3.18
CA ALA A 275 0.10 6.78 2.19
C ALA A 275 0.65 8.06 2.85
N SER A 276 -0.17 8.75 3.66
CA SER A 276 0.27 9.95 4.42
C SER A 276 1.42 9.63 5.38
N ALA A 277 1.31 8.53 6.14
CA ALA A 277 2.31 8.14 7.14
C ALA A 277 3.64 7.70 6.53
N ASN A 278 3.66 7.36 5.23
CA ASN A 278 4.85 6.91 4.50
C ASN A 278 5.27 7.88 3.38
N SER A 279 4.79 9.13 3.42
CA SER A 279 5.15 10.18 2.44
C SER A 279 4.93 9.75 0.99
N LEU A 280 3.73 9.27 0.69
CA LEU A 280 3.31 8.73 -0.61
C LEU A 280 2.03 9.40 -1.09
N VAL A 281 1.77 9.24 -2.37
CA VAL A 281 0.48 9.52 -3.00
C VAL A 281 -0.41 8.29 -2.83
N GLY A 282 -1.64 8.50 -2.34
CA GLY A 282 -2.66 7.47 -2.24
C GLY A 282 -3.98 7.97 -2.78
N LEU A 283 -4.53 7.29 -3.79
CA LEU A 283 -5.83 7.62 -4.38
C LEU A 283 -6.88 6.62 -3.90
N LYS A 284 -7.88 7.12 -3.18
CA LYS A 284 -9.14 6.41 -2.91
C LYS A 284 -10.17 6.89 -3.93
N PRO A 285 -10.49 6.11 -4.94
CA PRO A 285 -11.50 6.54 -5.93
C PRO A 285 -12.92 6.50 -5.34
N THR A 286 -13.86 7.01 -6.09
CA THR A 286 -15.30 6.78 -5.85
C THR A 286 -15.56 5.28 -5.79
N THR A 287 -16.30 4.80 -4.78
CA THR A 287 -16.63 3.37 -4.66
C THR A 287 -17.39 2.92 -5.90
N GLY A 288 -16.89 1.86 -6.53
CA GLY A 288 -17.40 1.35 -7.80
C GLY A 288 -16.65 1.86 -9.05
N ASN A 289 -15.69 2.78 -8.94
CA ASN A 289 -14.81 3.11 -10.07
C ASN A 289 -13.73 2.03 -10.32
N LEU A 290 -13.37 1.29 -9.29
CA LEU A 290 -12.57 0.07 -9.38
C LEU A 290 -13.39 -1.08 -8.80
N SER A 291 -13.35 -2.25 -9.46
CA SER A 291 -14.05 -3.45 -9.00
C SER A 291 -13.49 -3.97 -7.68
N ARG A 292 -14.37 -4.49 -6.84
CA ARG A 292 -14.04 -5.15 -5.57
C ARG A 292 -14.19 -6.67 -5.64
N THR A 293 -14.55 -7.22 -6.80
CA THR A 293 -14.67 -8.67 -7.01
C THR A 293 -13.35 -9.36 -6.72
N GLY A 294 -13.37 -10.36 -5.84
CA GLY A 294 -12.18 -11.11 -5.43
C GLY A 294 -11.31 -10.43 -4.36
N ILE A 295 -11.79 -9.34 -3.73
CA ILE A 295 -11.14 -8.69 -2.58
C ILE A 295 -11.84 -9.15 -1.30
N VAL A 296 -11.08 -9.57 -0.26
CA VAL A 296 -11.62 -9.89 1.06
C VAL A 296 -12.24 -8.63 1.67
N PRO A 297 -13.54 -8.62 1.98
CA PRO A 297 -14.28 -7.39 2.30
C PRO A 297 -14.28 -7.04 3.79
N ILE A 298 -14.57 -5.76 4.07
CA ILE A 298 -15.23 -5.30 5.29
C ILE A 298 -16.67 -4.91 4.96
N SER A 299 -16.86 -4.08 3.91
CA SER A 299 -18.13 -3.41 3.65
C SER A 299 -18.37 -3.29 2.13
N ALA A 300 -19.37 -3.95 1.62
CA ALA A 300 -19.80 -3.79 0.23
C ALA A 300 -20.26 -2.36 -0.11
N THR A 301 -20.60 -1.56 0.89
CA THR A 301 -21.02 -0.15 0.72
C THR A 301 -19.82 0.79 0.54
N LEU A 302 -18.71 0.54 1.26
CA LEU A 302 -17.63 1.53 1.41
C LEU A 302 -16.31 1.10 0.79
N ASP A 303 -16.06 -0.21 0.66
CA ASP A 303 -14.77 -0.72 0.20
C ASP A 303 -14.44 -0.28 -1.22
N THR A 304 -13.19 0.06 -1.45
CA THR A 304 -12.59 0.29 -2.76
C THR A 304 -11.13 -0.13 -2.77
N ALA A 305 -10.61 -0.51 -3.93
CA ALA A 305 -9.18 -0.58 -4.16
C ALA A 305 -8.65 0.78 -4.61
N GLY A 306 -7.33 0.96 -4.58
CA GLY A 306 -6.70 2.15 -5.15
C GLY A 306 -5.18 2.12 -5.10
N PRO A 307 -4.51 2.93 -5.94
CA PRO A 307 -3.06 3.00 -6.04
C PRO A 307 -2.42 3.67 -4.82
N ILE A 308 -1.24 3.17 -4.46
CA ILE A 308 -0.28 3.81 -3.56
C ILE A 308 1.05 3.92 -4.32
N ALA A 309 1.49 5.14 -4.57
CA ALA A 309 2.61 5.45 -5.45
C ALA A 309 3.52 6.53 -4.87
N ARG A 310 4.70 6.75 -5.48
CA ARG A 310 5.61 7.83 -5.10
C ARG A 310 5.25 9.16 -5.74
N SER A 311 4.45 9.14 -6.82
CA SER A 311 4.01 10.35 -7.55
C SER A 311 2.55 10.26 -7.96
N VAL A 312 1.94 11.42 -8.25
CA VAL A 312 0.58 11.50 -8.80
C VAL A 312 0.53 10.87 -10.20
N ALA A 313 1.59 11.03 -11.00
CA ALA A 313 1.69 10.40 -12.32
C ALA A 313 1.60 8.87 -12.24
N ASP A 314 2.41 8.25 -11.38
CA ASP A 314 2.40 6.79 -11.22
C ASP A 314 1.06 6.28 -10.63
N ALA A 315 0.41 7.08 -9.78
CA ALA A 315 -0.92 6.75 -9.25
C ALA A 315 -1.99 6.75 -10.36
N VAL A 316 -1.89 7.67 -11.32
CA VAL A 316 -2.78 7.73 -12.50
C VAL A 316 -2.56 6.53 -13.41
N VAL A 317 -1.31 6.19 -13.75
CA VAL A 317 -0.98 5.01 -14.57
C VAL A 317 -1.55 3.75 -13.93
N MET A 318 -1.33 3.58 -12.61
CA MET A 318 -1.80 2.42 -11.86
C MET A 318 -3.33 2.36 -11.80
N PHE A 319 -4.01 3.51 -11.59
CA PHE A 319 -5.47 3.56 -11.58
C PHE A 319 -6.05 3.12 -12.92
N ASN A 320 -5.53 3.68 -14.02
CA ASN A 320 -6.00 3.37 -15.38
C ASN A 320 -5.81 1.89 -15.74
N ALA A 321 -4.70 1.28 -15.30
CA ALA A 321 -4.43 -0.13 -15.51
C ALA A 321 -5.39 -1.07 -14.73
N MET A 322 -5.96 -0.61 -13.61
CA MET A 322 -6.94 -1.37 -12.83
C MET A 322 -8.38 -1.14 -13.26
N ALA A 323 -8.64 -0.07 -14.02
CA ALA A 323 -9.98 0.32 -14.42
C ALA A 323 -10.59 -0.65 -15.43
N GLY A 324 -11.92 -0.78 -15.42
CA GLY A 324 -12.69 -1.61 -16.32
C GLY A 324 -14.05 -1.94 -15.71
N TYR A 325 -15.01 -2.27 -16.57
CA TYR A 325 -16.37 -2.61 -16.12
C TYR A 325 -16.47 -4.08 -15.70
N ASP A 326 -16.84 -4.30 -14.45
CA ASP A 326 -17.14 -5.62 -13.89
C ASP A 326 -18.62 -5.76 -13.56
N ARG A 327 -19.34 -6.56 -14.33
CA ARG A 327 -20.76 -6.86 -14.10
C ARG A 327 -21.04 -7.60 -12.78
N ASN A 328 -20.01 -8.14 -12.12
CA ASN A 328 -20.16 -8.89 -10.87
C ASN A 328 -20.07 -7.97 -9.65
N ASP A 329 -19.57 -6.74 -9.80
CA ASP A 329 -19.56 -5.76 -8.74
C ASP A 329 -20.78 -4.83 -8.86
N MET A 330 -21.75 -5.02 -7.97
CA MET A 330 -23.02 -4.29 -7.97
C MET A 330 -22.89 -2.79 -7.63
N ALA A 331 -21.74 -2.33 -7.13
CA ALA A 331 -21.50 -0.92 -6.89
C ALA A 331 -20.99 -0.19 -8.13
N MET A 332 -20.53 -0.92 -9.16
CA MET A 332 -20.09 -0.29 -10.39
C MET A 332 -21.28 0.35 -11.12
N PRO A 333 -21.22 1.66 -11.37
CA PRO A 333 -22.22 2.29 -12.21
C PRO A 333 -22.12 1.72 -13.63
N LEU A 334 -23.23 1.73 -14.36
CA LEU A 334 -23.24 1.45 -15.80
C LEU A 334 -22.54 2.60 -16.57
N ILE A 335 -21.28 2.86 -16.22
CA ILE A 335 -20.43 3.85 -16.90
C ILE A 335 -19.76 3.13 -18.07
N SER A 336 -19.46 3.86 -19.14
CA SER A 336 -18.69 3.35 -20.25
C SER A 336 -17.34 2.80 -19.80
N ASP A 337 -16.82 1.77 -20.47
CA ASP A 337 -15.48 1.20 -20.26
C ASP A 337 -14.33 2.24 -20.42
N ASP A 338 -14.66 3.51 -20.69
CA ASP A 338 -13.74 4.59 -21.06
C ASP A 338 -13.39 5.55 -19.91
N PHE A 339 -13.71 5.23 -18.62
CA PHE A 339 -13.31 6.10 -17.51
C PHE A 339 -11.80 5.97 -17.26
N SER A 340 -11.06 7.00 -17.60
CA SER A 340 -9.62 7.11 -17.36
C SER A 340 -9.27 8.47 -16.77
N LEU A 341 -8.16 8.53 -16.05
CA LEU A 341 -7.58 9.75 -15.50
C LEU A 341 -6.42 10.21 -16.37
N GLU A 342 -6.26 11.51 -16.51
CA GLU A 342 -5.18 12.14 -17.25
C GLU A 342 -4.21 12.82 -16.28
N TYR A 343 -2.93 12.46 -16.30
CA TYR A 343 -1.91 13.22 -15.58
C TYR A 343 -1.53 14.46 -16.37
N ARG A 344 -1.72 15.62 -15.75
CA ARG A 344 -1.33 16.92 -16.31
C ARG A 344 -1.00 17.90 -15.20
N VAL A 345 0.03 18.70 -15.40
CA VAL A 345 0.36 19.80 -14.53
C VAL A 345 -0.18 21.07 -15.15
N ILE A 346 -1.19 21.65 -14.53
CA ILE A 346 -1.86 22.87 -15.01
C ILE A 346 -1.87 23.93 -13.91
N ASP A 347 -1.89 25.21 -14.29
CA ASP A 347 -2.26 26.27 -13.37
C ASP A 347 -3.74 26.13 -12.96
N LEU A 348 -4.09 26.67 -11.80
CA LEU A 348 -5.39 26.46 -11.18
C LEU A 348 -6.37 27.67 -11.24
N PRO A 349 -6.32 28.57 -12.27
CA PRO A 349 -7.23 29.70 -12.33
C PRO A 349 -8.67 29.17 -12.47
N GLY A 350 -9.54 29.67 -11.60
CA GLY A 350 -10.95 29.27 -11.55
C GLY A 350 -11.23 28.04 -10.67
N LYS A 351 -10.22 27.28 -10.22
CA LYS A 351 -10.43 26.22 -9.21
C LYS A 351 -10.71 26.83 -7.85
N ARG A 352 -11.73 26.31 -7.18
CA ARG A 352 -12.22 26.78 -5.87
C ARG A 352 -11.93 25.71 -4.81
N LEU A 353 -11.06 26.06 -3.87
CA LEU A 353 -10.54 25.14 -2.85
C LEU A 353 -11.10 25.50 -1.48
N GLY A 354 -11.80 24.58 -0.85
CA GLY A 354 -12.29 24.70 0.52
C GLY A 354 -11.16 24.50 1.54
N ILE A 355 -11.01 25.44 2.47
CA ILE A 355 -10.03 25.43 3.54
C ILE A 355 -10.76 25.19 4.86
N VAL A 356 -10.43 24.12 5.56
CA VAL A 356 -11.02 23.81 6.87
C VAL A 356 -10.39 24.70 7.95
N GLU A 357 -11.16 25.62 8.52
CA GLU A 357 -10.71 26.59 9.53
C GLU A 357 -10.03 25.90 10.73
N ALA A 358 -10.60 24.80 11.21
CA ALA A 358 -10.04 24.03 12.32
C ALA A 358 -8.63 23.42 12.04
N LEU A 359 -8.12 23.52 10.82
CA LEU A 359 -6.77 23.09 10.43
C LEU A 359 -5.79 24.26 10.24
N ALA A 360 -6.23 25.50 10.41
CA ALA A 360 -5.42 26.69 10.15
C ALA A 360 -4.18 26.82 11.05
N ASP A 361 -4.18 26.21 12.23
CA ASP A 361 -3.03 26.17 13.13
C ASP A 361 -1.90 25.22 12.63
N ASN A 362 -2.18 24.36 11.64
CA ASN A 362 -1.17 23.50 11.04
C ASN A 362 -0.36 24.29 9.99
N SER A 363 0.91 24.58 10.29
CA SER A 363 1.78 25.37 9.43
C SER A 363 2.05 24.71 8.07
N HIS A 364 2.15 23.38 7.98
CA HIS A 364 2.31 22.66 6.72
C HIS A 364 1.06 22.78 5.85
N TYR A 365 -0.12 22.66 6.46
CA TYR A 365 -1.39 22.83 5.78
C TYR A 365 -1.53 24.24 5.20
N MET A 366 -1.25 25.28 5.98
CA MET A 366 -1.32 26.65 5.49
C MET A 366 -0.26 26.97 4.44
N ALA A 367 0.94 26.37 4.53
CA ALA A 367 1.94 26.48 3.46
C ALA A 367 1.45 25.85 2.15
N ALA A 368 0.78 24.70 2.20
CA ALA A 368 0.17 24.06 1.04
C ALA A 368 -0.96 24.93 0.44
N VAL A 369 -1.82 25.50 1.28
CA VAL A 369 -2.87 26.44 0.86
C VAL A 369 -2.27 27.66 0.12
N HIS A 370 -1.19 28.23 0.64
CA HIS A 370 -0.52 29.37 0.01
C HIS A 370 0.11 29.03 -1.34
N LEU A 371 0.70 27.81 -1.48
CA LEU A 371 1.24 27.35 -2.76
C LEU A 371 0.13 27.21 -3.82
N LEU A 372 -0.98 26.59 -3.46
CA LEU A 372 -2.11 26.40 -4.36
C LEU A 372 -2.79 27.74 -4.74
N ALA A 373 -2.94 28.65 -3.78
CA ALA A 373 -3.42 30.01 -4.05
C ALA A 373 -2.47 30.77 -4.98
N GLY A 374 -1.17 30.61 -4.79
CA GLY A 374 -0.13 31.18 -5.67
C GLY A 374 -0.18 30.65 -7.10
N SER A 375 -0.73 29.46 -7.32
CA SER A 375 -0.97 28.86 -8.64
C SER A 375 -2.32 29.28 -9.28
N GLY A 376 -3.02 30.24 -8.67
CA GLY A 376 -4.25 30.84 -9.20
C GLY A 376 -5.55 30.26 -8.65
N ALA A 377 -5.51 29.31 -7.73
CA ALA A 377 -6.71 28.80 -7.08
C ALA A 377 -7.34 29.86 -6.16
N THR A 378 -8.67 29.87 -6.10
CA THR A 378 -9.42 30.65 -5.11
C THR A 378 -9.62 29.82 -3.85
N THR A 379 -9.18 30.29 -2.70
CA THR A 379 -9.34 29.63 -1.41
C THR A 379 -10.55 30.17 -0.66
N ILE A 380 -11.33 29.29 -0.04
CA ILE A 380 -12.57 29.60 0.68
C ILE A 380 -12.51 28.94 2.05
N GLU A 381 -12.47 29.76 3.10
CA GLU A 381 -12.48 29.28 4.49
C GLU A 381 -13.85 28.75 4.87
N LEU A 382 -13.88 27.61 5.56
CA LEU A 382 -15.09 26.88 5.88
C LEU A 382 -15.03 26.32 7.30
N GLU A 383 -16.11 26.50 8.03
CA GLU A 383 -16.38 25.70 9.22
C GLU A 383 -16.79 24.29 8.79
N PHE A 384 -15.95 23.31 9.05
CA PHE A 384 -16.24 21.92 8.75
C PHE A 384 -15.76 21.01 9.89
N SER A 385 -16.71 20.47 10.63
CA SER A 385 -16.46 19.54 11.74
C SER A 385 -17.54 18.46 11.71
N PRO A 386 -17.36 17.40 10.88
CA PRO A 386 -18.33 16.32 10.82
C PRO A 386 -18.43 15.61 12.15
N GLY A 387 -19.66 15.41 12.61
CA GLY A 387 -19.95 14.62 13.81
C GLY A 387 -19.54 13.16 13.64
N ARG A 388 -19.35 12.48 14.77
CA ARG A 388 -19.14 11.05 14.82
C ARG A 388 -20.46 10.37 15.15
N ASP A 389 -20.86 9.37 14.37
CA ASP A 389 -22.02 8.53 14.65
C ASP A 389 -21.55 7.13 15.05
N ASP A 390 -21.90 6.68 16.25
CA ASP A 390 -21.47 5.37 16.79
C ASP A 390 -22.04 4.20 15.97
N ARG A 391 -23.11 4.41 15.22
CA ARG A 391 -23.67 3.42 14.30
C ARG A 391 -22.76 3.10 13.11
N PHE A 392 -21.74 3.92 12.86
CA PHE A 392 -20.72 3.61 11.84
C PHE A 392 -20.04 2.25 12.10
N SER A 393 -19.69 1.96 13.36
CA SER A 393 -19.13 0.66 13.73
C SER A 393 -20.14 -0.48 13.59
N GLN A 394 -21.44 -0.22 13.82
CA GLN A 394 -22.51 -1.19 13.61
C GLN A 394 -22.72 -1.49 12.12
N LEU A 395 -22.65 -0.45 11.25
CA LEU A 395 -22.68 -0.63 9.80
C LEU A 395 -21.55 -1.54 9.33
N LEU A 396 -20.30 -1.21 9.68
CA LEU A 396 -19.14 -2.01 9.28
C LEU A 396 -19.23 -3.44 9.79
N GLY A 397 -19.61 -3.63 11.07
CA GLY A 397 -19.76 -4.96 11.66
C GLY A 397 -20.87 -5.78 11.00
N GLY A 398 -22.03 -5.19 10.77
CA GLY A 398 -23.15 -5.86 10.11
C GLY A 398 -22.83 -6.23 8.66
N GLU A 399 -22.17 -5.32 7.94
CA GLU A 399 -21.75 -5.61 6.56
C GLU A 399 -20.65 -6.67 6.52
N MET A 400 -19.63 -6.61 7.38
CA MET A 400 -18.60 -7.65 7.40
C MET A 400 -19.14 -9.03 7.74
N VAL A 401 -20.13 -9.14 8.65
CA VAL A 401 -20.83 -10.42 8.92
C VAL A 401 -21.47 -10.98 7.64
N ARG A 402 -22.15 -10.14 6.87
CA ARG A 402 -22.81 -10.52 5.61
C ARG A 402 -21.80 -10.80 4.50
N ASP A 403 -20.89 -9.86 4.27
CA ASP A 403 -20.06 -9.80 3.07
C ASP A 403 -18.90 -10.79 3.13
N LEU A 404 -18.32 -11.02 4.32
CA LEU A 404 -17.31 -12.07 4.50
C LEU A 404 -17.89 -13.46 4.26
N ALA A 405 -19.11 -13.74 4.72
CA ALA A 405 -19.76 -15.01 4.45
C ALA A 405 -19.98 -15.24 2.95
N LEU A 406 -20.36 -14.19 2.21
CA LEU A 406 -20.51 -14.25 0.76
C LEU A 406 -19.15 -14.44 0.05
N TYR A 407 -18.10 -13.78 0.52
CA TYR A 407 -16.74 -13.95 0.00
C TYR A 407 -16.25 -15.40 0.20
N LEU A 408 -16.41 -15.93 1.40
CA LEU A 408 -16.00 -17.29 1.74
C LEU A 408 -16.73 -18.36 0.89
N ASP A 409 -18.01 -18.14 0.61
CA ASP A 409 -18.80 -19.04 -0.25
C ASP A 409 -18.36 -18.98 -1.73
N ARG A 410 -17.99 -17.80 -2.24
CA ARG A 410 -17.79 -17.59 -3.68
C ARG A 410 -16.33 -17.69 -4.12
N PHE A 411 -15.40 -17.27 -3.29
CA PHE A 411 -14.01 -17.05 -3.67
C PHE A 411 -13.00 -17.84 -2.85
N ALA A 412 -13.34 -18.24 -1.61
CA ALA A 412 -12.40 -18.96 -0.78
C ALA A 412 -12.14 -20.37 -1.32
N SER A 413 -10.91 -20.83 -1.17
CA SER A 413 -10.54 -22.20 -1.52
C SER A 413 -11.15 -23.21 -0.56
N SER A 414 -11.29 -24.45 -1.01
CA SER A 414 -11.82 -25.56 -0.18
C SER A 414 -10.93 -25.91 1.03
N ALA A 415 -9.72 -25.35 1.12
CA ALA A 415 -8.83 -25.50 2.26
C ALA A 415 -9.20 -24.57 3.43
N VAL A 416 -10.03 -23.56 3.20
CA VAL A 416 -10.49 -22.64 4.24
C VAL A 416 -11.61 -23.29 5.05
N GLU A 417 -11.40 -23.43 6.36
CA GLU A 417 -12.34 -24.11 7.25
C GLU A 417 -13.42 -23.19 7.82
N ILE A 418 -13.17 -21.87 7.87
CA ILE A 418 -14.13 -20.91 8.40
C ILE A 418 -15.19 -20.56 7.35
N THR A 419 -16.45 -20.40 7.78
CA THR A 419 -17.59 -20.04 6.93
C THR A 419 -18.34 -18.80 7.41
N SER A 420 -17.94 -18.23 8.55
CA SER A 420 -18.61 -17.10 9.19
C SER A 420 -17.69 -16.40 10.21
N ILE A 421 -18.11 -15.24 10.68
CA ILE A 421 -17.44 -14.50 11.78
C ILE A 421 -17.41 -15.35 13.06
N SER A 422 -18.49 -16.06 13.41
CA SER A 422 -18.50 -16.91 14.60
C SER A 422 -17.56 -18.12 14.46
N ALA A 423 -17.43 -18.68 13.25
CA ALA A 423 -16.43 -19.72 12.98
C ALA A 423 -15.01 -19.19 13.07
N LEU A 424 -14.75 -17.95 12.59
CA LEU A 424 -13.47 -17.25 12.74
C LEU A 424 -13.14 -17.03 14.22
N GLN A 425 -14.12 -16.57 15.02
CA GLN A 425 -13.93 -16.40 16.47
C GLN A 425 -13.49 -17.71 17.13
N ALA A 426 -14.23 -18.78 16.92
CA ALA A 426 -13.93 -20.09 17.49
C ALA A 426 -12.57 -20.63 17.01
N PHE A 427 -12.23 -20.43 15.73
CA PHE A 427 -10.92 -20.79 15.19
C PHE A 427 -9.81 -20.08 15.95
N ASN A 428 -9.91 -18.79 16.16
CA ASN A 428 -8.88 -18.00 16.86
C ASN A 428 -8.75 -18.42 18.33
N GLU A 429 -9.87 -18.69 19.02
CA GLU A 429 -9.91 -19.16 20.42
C GLU A 429 -9.13 -20.46 20.62
N GLY A 430 -9.02 -21.29 19.59
CA GLY A 430 -8.21 -22.50 19.61
C GLY A 430 -6.71 -22.25 19.86
N ASN A 431 -6.18 -21.05 19.55
CA ASN A 431 -4.81 -20.66 19.84
C ASN A 431 -4.65 -19.13 19.77
N MET A 432 -5.19 -18.41 20.76
CA MET A 432 -5.15 -16.95 20.82
C MET A 432 -3.72 -16.39 20.74
N GLY A 433 -2.74 -17.01 21.40
CA GLY A 433 -1.36 -16.55 21.42
C GLY A 433 -0.65 -16.55 20.07
N LEU A 434 -1.18 -17.29 19.09
CA LEU A 434 -0.69 -17.36 17.72
C LEU A 434 -1.58 -16.58 16.74
N ARG A 435 -2.90 -16.67 16.89
CA ARG A 435 -3.92 -16.22 15.92
C ARG A 435 -4.47 -14.84 16.25
N ALA A 436 -4.45 -14.44 17.51
CA ALA A 436 -4.99 -13.15 17.97
C ALA A 436 -4.27 -12.63 19.23
N PRO A 437 -2.94 -12.41 19.20
CA PRO A 437 -2.17 -12.05 20.40
C PRO A 437 -2.60 -10.70 21.01
N TYR A 438 -3.20 -9.81 20.25
CA TYR A 438 -3.78 -8.55 20.73
C TYR A 438 -5.29 -8.66 21.04
N GLY A 439 -5.84 -9.88 21.05
CA GLY A 439 -7.28 -10.11 21.17
C GLY A 439 -8.01 -10.03 19.84
N GLN A 440 -9.34 -10.24 19.88
CA GLN A 440 -10.23 -10.21 18.71
C GLN A 440 -11.55 -9.48 19.04
N GLY A 441 -11.46 -8.34 19.72
CA GLY A 441 -12.64 -7.66 20.28
C GLY A 441 -13.69 -7.26 19.24
N LEU A 442 -13.28 -6.85 18.02
CA LEU A 442 -14.23 -6.54 16.95
C LEU A 442 -14.87 -7.81 16.35
N VAL A 443 -14.12 -8.91 16.24
CA VAL A 443 -14.70 -10.20 15.83
C VAL A 443 -15.73 -10.70 16.86
N SER A 444 -15.44 -10.58 18.15
CA SER A 444 -16.38 -10.91 19.21
C SER A 444 -17.63 -10.02 19.16
N MET A 445 -17.45 -8.72 19.01
CA MET A 445 -18.58 -7.78 18.81
C MET A 445 -19.45 -8.18 17.61
N MET A 446 -18.83 -8.49 16.47
CA MET A 446 -19.54 -8.91 15.26
C MET A 446 -20.30 -10.23 15.45
N SER A 447 -19.72 -11.19 16.19
CA SER A 447 -20.37 -12.49 16.44
C SER A 447 -21.61 -12.38 17.34
N GLU A 448 -21.67 -11.33 18.16
CA GLU A 448 -22.80 -11.01 19.04
C GLU A 448 -23.82 -10.06 18.38
N LEU A 449 -23.45 -9.45 17.24
CA LEU A 449 -24.28 -8.47 16.56
C LEU A 449 -25.55 -9.13 16.01
N ASN A 450 -26.71 -8.66 16.46
CA ASN A 450 -28.00 -9.18 16.04
C ASN A 450 -28.78 -8.08 15.30
N LEU A 451 -28.36 -7.81 14.06
CA LEU A 451 -29.05 -6.87 13.17
C LEU A 451 -29.77 -7.65 12.07
N SER A 452 -31.04 -7.36 11.86
CA SER A 452 -31.74 -7.81 10.67
C SER A 452 -31.22 -7.10 9.42
N VAL A 453 -31.44 -7.67 8.25
CA VAL A 453 -31.08 -7.02 6.97
C VAL A 453 -31.75 -5.65 6.85
N ALA A 454 -33.00 -5.52 7.28
CA ALA A 454 -33.73 -4.25 7.21
C ALA A 454 -33.16 -3.17 8.14
N GLU A 455 -32.72 -3.54 9.34
CA GLU A 455 -32.06 -2.61 10.27
C GLU A 455 -30.69 -2.18 9.73
N LEU A 456 -29.92 -3.10 9.18
CA LEU A 456 -28.63 -2.77 8.57
C LEU A 456 -28.79 -1.81 7.38
N GLU A 457 -29.75 -2.05 6.50
CA GLU A 457 -30.06 -1.18 5.37
C GLU A 457 -30.52 0.21 5.83
N LEU A 458 -31.35 0.29 6.87
CA LEU A 458 -31.76 1.57 7.44
C LEU A 458 -30.58 2.36 7.99
N ILE A 459 -29.69 1.71 8.76
CA ILE A 459 -28.46 2.33 9.28
C ILE A 459 -27.62 2.86 8.12
N ARG A 460 -27.40 2.05 7.08
CA ARG A 460 -26.65 2.42 5.88
C ARG A 460 -27.24 3.66 5.21
N GLU A 461 -28.55 3.64 4.93
CA GLU A 461 -29.24 4.73 4.24
C GLU A 461 -29.19 6.04 5.03
N GLU A 462 -29.40 5.98 6.34
CA GLU A 462 -29.36 7.17 7.21
C GLU A 462 -27.96 7.77 7.28
N LEU A 463 -26.91 6.94 7.49
CA LEU A 463 -25.52 7.39 7.57
C LEU A 463 -25.03 7.97 6.24
N GLN A 464 -25.31 7.29 5.12
CA GLN A 464 -24.94 7.79 3.81
C GLN A 464 -25.68 9.07 3.44
N SER A 465 -26.99 9.14 3.70
CA SER A 465 -27.80 10.34 3.42
C SER A 465 -27.32 11.53 4.23
N ALA A 466 -27.02 11.33 5.52
CA ALA A 466 -26.50 12.40 6.37
C ALA A 466 -25.12 12.90 5.91
N ALA A 467 -24.20 11.97 5.57
CA ALA A 467 -22.87 12.33 5.09
C ALA A 467 -22.92 13.06 3.75
N ARG A 468 -23.73 12.56 2.80
CA ARG A 468 -23.94 13.22 1.49
C ARG A 468 -24.55 14.60 1.67
N ALA A 469 -25.63 14.73 2.43
CA ALA A 469 -26.28 16.02 2.66
C ALA A 469 -25.32 17.06 3.24
N GLN A 470 -24.41 16.65 4.14
CA GLN A 470 -23.42 17.54 4.72
C GLN A 470 -22.36 17.98 3.70
N LEU A 471 -21.78 17.03 2.94
CA LEU A 471 -20.74 17.34 1.97
C LEU A 471 -21.31 18.06 0.74
N ASP A 472 -22.41 17.57 0.17
CA ASP A 472 -23.06 18.20 -0.98
C ASP A 472 -23.44 19.65 -0.67
N LYS A 473 -23.99 19.90 0.53
CA LYS A 473 -24.28 21.26 0.97
C LYS A 473 -23.02 22.13 1.04
N LEU A 474 -21.94 21.62 1.62
CA LEU A 474 -20.66 22.33 1.73
C LEU A 474 -20.12 22.72 0.35
N PHE A 475 -20.09 21.76 -0.58
CA PHE A 475 -19.60 21.95 -1.94
C PHE A 475 -20.48 22.89 -2.76
N ASN A 476 -21.82 22.72 -2.69
CA ASN A 476 -22.75 23.52 -3.47
C ASN A 476 -22.85 24.97 -2.95
N ASP A 477 -22.98 25.19 -1.62
CA ASP A 477 -23.11 26.53 -1.06
C ASP A 477 -21.86 27.39 -1.30
N SER A 478 -20.70 26.78 -1.40
CA SER A 478 -19.41 27.45 -1.59
C SER A 478 -18.86 27.31 -3.01
N ASP A 479 -19.57 26.60 -3.91
CA ASP A 479 -19.16 26.33 -5.29
C ASP A 479 -17.74 25.77 -5.34
N LEU A 480 -17.47 24.67 -4.60
CA LEU A 480 -16.14 24.08 -4.46
C LEU A 480 -15.86 23.04 -5.54
N ASP A 481 -14.62 23.01 -6.02
CA ASP A 481 -14.07 21.87 -6.77
C ASP A 481 -13.45 20.83 -5.85
N VAL A 482 -12.67 21.27 -4.83
CA VAL A 482 -11.92 20.41 -3.93
C VAL A 482 -11.94 20.96 -2.51
N LEU A 483 -12.07 20.07 -1.51
CA LEU A 483 -11.90 20.37 -0.09
C LEU A 483 -10.53 19.86 0.36
N LEU A 484 -9.75 20.71 1.04
CA LEU A 484 -8.43 20.37 1.59
C LEU A 484 -8.52 19.87 3.02
N SER A 485 -7.71 18.88 3.36
CA SER A 485 -7.60 18.28 4.69
C SER A 485 -6.18 17.80 4.98
N VAL A 486 -5.97 17.14 6.13
CA VAL A 486 -4.66 16.64 6.57
C VAL A 486 -4.76 15.14 6.86
N ASN A 487 -3.82 14.35 6.32
CA ASN A 487 -3.74 12.91 6.48
C ASN A 487 -5.09 12.25 6.12
N ASN A 488 -5.65 11.43 7.02
CA ASN A 488 -6.96 10.77 6.84
C ASN A 488 -8.07 11.37 7.72
N ARG A 489 -7.94 12.65 8.13
CA ARG A 489 -8.82 13.24 9.17
C ARG A 489 -10.31 13.15 8.83
N HIS A 490 -10.70 13.33 7.58
CA HIS A 490 -12.10 13.34 7.15
C HIS A 490 -12.48 12.10 6.30
N ALA A 491 -11.68 11.03 6.38
CA ALA A 491 -11.90 9.84 5.56
C ALA A 491 -13.27 9.19 5.78
N SER A 492 -13.78 9.15 7.02
CA SER A 492 -15.04 8.45 7.33
C SER A 492 -16.25 9.12 6.68
N ILE A 493 -16.35 10.47 6.75
CA ILE A 493 -17.46 11.16 6.10
C ILE A 493 -17.35 11.08 4.57
N ALA A 494 -16.14 11.17 4.02
CA ALA A 494 -15.92 11.00 2.58
C ALA A 494 -16.28 9.58 2.11
N ALA A 495 -15.94 8.54 2.87
CA ALA A 495 -16.33 7.16 2.59
C ALA A 495 -17.85 7.00 2.57
N LEU A 496 -18.55 7.44 3.62
CA LEU A 496 -20.02 7.38 3.71
C LEU A 496 -20.71 8.14 2.57
N ALA A 497 -20.19 9.31 2.19
CA ALA A 497 -20.76 10.11 1.11
C ALA A 497 -20.34 9.60 -0.29
N ASN A 498 -19.44 8.63 -0.36
CA ASN A 498 -18.83 8.12 -1.59
C ASN A 498 -17.98 9.17 -2.34
N TYR A 499 -17.38 10.09 -1.63
CA TYR A 499 -16.46 11.09 -2.17
C TYR A 499 -15.07 10.50 -2.40
N PRO A 500 -14.46 10.63 -3.59
CA PRO A 500 -13.08 10.25 -3.83
C PRO A 500 -12.12 11.15 -3.06
N ALA A 501 -10.92 10.62 -2.78
CA ALA A 501 -9.90 11.34 -2.05
C ALA A 501 -8.50 11.02 -2.58
N LEU A 502 -7.62 12.02 -2.55
CA LEU A 502 -6.20 11.89 -2.90
C LEU A 502 -5.35 12.46 -1.78
N THR A 503 -4.45 11.67 -1.21
CA THR A 503 -3.43 12.20 -0.30
C THR A 503 -2.09 12.32 -1.01
N ILE A 504 -1.33 13.39 -0.67
CA ILE A 504 -0.06 13.73 -1.30
C ILE A 504 0.91 14.14 -0.20
N PRO A 505 2.23 13.85 -0.29
CA PRO A 505 3.21 14.31 0.68
C PRO A 505 3.16 15.83 0.88
N MET A 506 2.99 16.29 2.13
CA MET A 506 2.91 17.71 2.47
C MET A 506 4.16 18.22 3.19
N GLY A 507 4.98 17.32 3.72
CA GLY A 507 6.19 17.63 4.46
C GLY A 507 6.42 16.67 5.61
N TYR A 508 7.17 17.14 6.61
CA TYR A 508 7.57 16.34 7.77
C TYR A 508 7.46 17.19 9.02
N GLU A 509 6.90 16.63 10.08
CA GLU A 509 6.91 17.24 11.40
C GLU A 509 8.35 17.41 11.91
N ALA A 510 8.52 18.16 13.01
CA ALA A 510 9.85 18.45 13.56
C ALA A 510 10.63 17.19 13.96
N ASP A 511 9.96 16.12 14.30
CA ASP A 511 10.53 14.80 14.62
C ASP A 511 10.87 13.96 13.38
N GLY A 512 10.54 14.43 12.18
CA GLY A 512 10.75 13.74 10.91
C GLY A 512 9.57 12.88 10.45
N ARG A 513 8.46 12.89 11.16
CA ARG A 513 7.25 12.14 10.82
C ARG A 513 6.58 12.73 9.57
N PRO A 514 6.30 11.92 8.53
CA PRO A 514 5.60 12.38 7.35
C PRO A 514 4.18 12.89 7.65
N ILE A 515 3.76 13.89 6.90
CA ILE A 515 2.40 14.46 6.93
C ILE A 515 1.90 14.64 5.50
N GLY A 516 0.61 14.34 5.25
CA GLY A 516 -0.03 14.39 3.94
C GLY A 516 -1.07 15.49 3.83
N LEU A 517 -1.11 16.16 2.68
CA LEU A 517 -2.24 16.97 2.22
C LEU A 517 -3.27 16.03 1.59
N THR A 518 -4.50 16.07 2.06
CA THR A 518 -5.58 15.25 1.51
C THR A 518 -6.64 16.12 0.86
N LEU A 519 -7.02 15.73 -0.34
CA LEU A 519 -7.97 16.39 -1.22
C LEU A 519 -9.24 15.53 -1.29
N PHE A 520 -10.41 16.15 -1.23
CA PHE A 520 -11.70 15.49 -1.45
C PHE A 520 -12.46 16.21 -2.57
N ALA A 521 -13.15 15.47 -3.42
CA ALA A 521 -14.00 16.01 -4.47
C ALA A 521 -15.36 15.29 -4.50
N PRO A 522 -16.40 15.84 -5.14
CA PRO A 522 -17.66 15.13 -5.36
C PRO A 522 -17.45 13.80 -6.10
N PRO A 523 -18.37 12.83 -5.97
CA PRO A 523 -18.28 11.54 -6.65
C PRO A 523 -18.02 11.68 -8.15
N TYR A 524 -17.14 10.84 -8.69
CA TYR A 524 -16.71 10.83 -10.10
C TYR A 524 -15.95 12.08 -10.58
N ARG A 525 -15.41 12.87 -9.63
CA ARG A 525 -14.58 14.04 -9.91
C ARG A 525 -13.10 13.79 -9.53
N GLU A 526 -12.61 12.57 -9.69
CA GLU A 526 -11.21 12.19 -9.45
C GLU A 526 -10.24 13.06 -10.26
N GLN A 527 -10.62 13.48 -11.48
CA GLN A 527 -9.76 14.33 -12.30
C GLN A 527 -9.45 15.68 -11.62
N ASP A 528 -10.39 16.24 -10.86
CA ASP A 528 -10.11 17.49 -10.11
C ASP A 528 -9.08 17.25 -9.01
N LEU A 529 -9.10 16.08 -8.38
CA LEU A 529 -8.09 15.69 -7.40
C LEU A 529 -6.72 15.55 -8.05
N ILE A 530 -6.65 14.93 -9.22
CA ILE A 530 -5.40 14.76 -9.98
C ILE A 530 -4.86 16.12 -10.44
N ASP A 531 -5.68 16.99 -11.01
CA ASP A 531 -5.28 18.32 -11.48
C ASP A 531 -4.67 19.18 -10.34
N VAL A 532 -5.36 19.24 -9.19
CA VAL A 532 -4.88 19.98 -8.01
C VAL A 532 -3.67 19.29 -7.40
N GLY A 533 -3.69 17.95 -7.33
CA GLY A 533 -2.63 17.14 -6.77
C GLY A 533 -1.32 17.23 -7.55
N ALA A 534 -1.37 17.13 -8.88
CA ALA A 534 -0.21 17.23 -9.75
C ALA A 534 0.43 18.63 -9.69
N ASN A 535 -0.40 19.68 -9.67
CA ASN A 535 0.08 21.05 -9.49
C ASN A 535 0.79 21.21 -8.14
N TYR A 536 0.17 20.75 -7.05
CA TYR A 536 0.76 20.85 -5.72
C TYR A 536 2.08 20.04 -5.61
N GLU A 537 2.10 18.80 -6.11
CA GLU A 537 3.30 17.95 -6.10
C GLU A 537 4.47 18.63 -6.82
N GLN A 538 4.23 19.19 -8.00
CA GLN A 538 5.22 19.91 -8.79
C GLN A 538 5.78 21.14 -8.05
N LEU A 539 4.93 21.87 -7.34
CA LEU A 539 5.34 23.09 -6.62
C LEU A 539 6.06 22.77 -5.30
N SER A 540 5.54 21.82 -4.54
CA SER A 540 6.02 21.53 -3.19
C SER A 540 7.28 20.68 -3.17
N LYS A 541 7.37 19.67 -4.05
CA LYS A 541 8.42 18.64 -4.07
C LYS A 541 8.70 18.10 -2.66
N ALA A 542 7.62 17.89 -1.90
CA ALA A 542 7.69 17.67 -0.46
C ALA A 542 8.23 16.29 -0.08
N ARG A 543 8.11 15.28 -0.98
CA ARG A 543 8.59 13.92 -0.70
C ARG A 543 10.11 13.87 -0.57
N LYS A 544 10.58 13.09 0.40
CA LYS A 544 11.99 12.73 0.58
C LYS A 544 12.09 11.21 0.73
N THR A 545 13.13 10.62 0.20
CA THR A 545 13.43 9.21 0.40
C THR A 545 13.73 8.93 1.87
N PRO A 546 13.24 7.81 2.46
CA PRO A 546 13.65 7.41 3.79
C PRO A 546 15.18 7.18 3.84
N SER A 547 15.86 7.69 4.86
CA SER A 547 17.33 7.80 4.90
C SER A 547 18.08 6.45 4.88
N ASN A 548 17.42 5.36 5.31
CA ASN A 548 18.04 4.03 5.42
C ASN A 548 17.63 3.05 4.29
N TYR A 549 16.91 3.56 3.29
CA TYR A 549 16.26 2.72 2.27
C TYR A 549 16.51 3.20 0.85
#